data_6542d0d0934cb7c249c12fb23d3724c2
#
_entry.id   6542d0d0934cb7c249c12fb23d3724c2
#
_cell.length_a   1.000
_cell.length_b   1.000
_cell.length_c   1.000
_cell.angle_alpha   90.00
_cell.angle_beta   90.00
_cell.angle_gamma   90.00
#
_symmetry.space_group_name_H-M   'P 1'
#
loop_
_entity.id
_entity.type
_entity.pdbx_description
1 polymer ?
#
loop_
_entity_poly.entity_id
_entity_poly.type
_entity_poly.pdbx_seq_one_letter_code
_entity_poly.pdbx_strand_id
1 'polypeptide(L)'
;MTDILDDMIARADVAELFNLPMEYLGARVVKHDYKTKYPVKYLGNKNEDYPRKNWSSVVLWNCGYSPNRILTREKVAESTGSWLHRFSWLKDDQIGDLPSEWNHLTMEYEPRDDAKLYHYTVGTPCFPEYRVQEASDLWYATYRRAVSPIDTGC
;
A
#
# COMPACT_ATOMS: atom_id res chain seq x y z
N MET A 1 -13.34 3.59 -18.76
CA MET A 1 -12.18 4.31 -18.20
C MET A 1 -11.68 3.41 -17.08
N THR A 2 -10.70 2.59 -17.38
CA THR A 2 -10.07 1.69 -16.40
C THR A 2 -9.07 2.53 -15.63
N ASP A 3 -9.43 2.96 -14.43
CA ASP A 3 -8.50 3.55 -13.50
C ASP A 3 -7.55 2.46 -13.04
N ILE A 4 -6.43 2.34 -13.73
CA ILE A 4 -5.31 1.52 -13.26
C ILE A 4 -4.67 2.35 -12.15
N LEU A 5 -5.12 2.13 -10.94
CA LEU A 5 -4.50 2.65 -9.72
C LEU A 5 -3.31 1.78 -9.36
N ASP A 6 -2.33 1.68 -10.27
CA ASP A 6 -1.08 0.99 -9.98
C ASP A 6 -0.10 1.97 -9.33
N ASP A 7 -0.42 2.33 -8.09
CA ASP A 7 0.48 3.10 -7.24
C ASP A 7 1.50 2.22 -6.50
N MET A 8 1.53 0.90 -6.80
CA MET A 8 2.46 -0.05 -6.18
C MET A 8 3.10 -0.97 -7.20
N ILE A 9 4.37 -1.28 -7.00
CA ILE A 9 5.14 -2.26 -7.77
C ILE A 9 5.84 -3.24 -6.83
N ALA A 10 5.48 -4.53 -6.93
CA ALA A 10 6.17 -5.59 -6.21
C ALA A 10 7.39 -6.10 -6.99
N ARG A 11 8.51 -6.32 -6.27
CA ARG A 11 9.77 -6.86 -6.79
C ARG A 11 10.09 -8.26 -6.26
N ALA A 12 9.35 -8.71 -5.27
CA ALA A 12 9.55 -10.01 -4.63
C ALA A 12 8.24 -10.80 -4.62
N ASP A 13 8.32 -12.07 -4.32
CA ASP A 13 7.15 -12.94 -4.20
C ASP A 13 6.39 -12.63 -2.91
N VAL A 14 5.18 -12.16 -3.05
CA VAL A 14 4.30 -11.84 -1.91
C VAL A 14 3.99 -13.07 -1.03
N ALA A 15 4.23 -14.29 -1.53
CA ALA A 15 4.09 -15.52 -0.75
C ALA A 15 4.99 -15.53 0.50
N GLU A 16 6.08 -14.78 0.51
CA GLU A 16 6.95 -14.63 1.69
C GLU A 16 6.17 -14.12 2.91
N LEU A 17 5.17 -13.26 2.69
CA LEU A 17 4.35 -12.69 3.76
C LEU A 17 3.46 -13.72 4.45
N PHE A 18 3.03 -14.76 3.73
CA PHE A 18 2.15 -15.79 4.29
C PHE A 18 2.86 -16.74 5.27
N ASN A 19 4.20 -16.69 5.33
CA ASN A 19 4.98 -17.44 6.31
C ASN A 19 5.07 -16.72 7.67
N LEU A 20 4.59 -15.48 7.77
CA LEU A 20 4.62 -14.72 9.02
C LEU A 20 3.57 -15.22 10.01
N PRO A 21 3.92 -15.42 11.29
CA PRO A 21 2.96 -15.90 12.29
C PRO A 21 1.87 -14.84 12.52
N MET A 22 0.61 -15.25 12.56
CA MET A 22 -0.53 -14.36 12.76
C MET A 22 -1.16 -14.47 14.16
N GLU A 23 -1.08 -15.64 14.79
CA GLU A 23 -1.53 -15.97 16.17
C GLU A 23 -2.68 -15.09 16.69
N TYR A 24 -2.37 -14.15 17.60
CA TYR A 24 -3.36 -13.26 18.23
C TYR A 24 -3.53 -11.92 17.52
N LEU A 25 -3.01 -11.78 16.32
CA LEU A 25 -3.07 -10.55 15.54
C LEU A 25 -4.28 -10.56 14.60
N GLY A 26 -4.92 -9.42 14.45
CA GLY A 26 -5.98 -9.22 13.45
C GLY A 26 -5.43 -8.92 12.07
N ALA A 27 -4.29 -8.22 12.02
CA ALA A 27 -3.60 -7.88 10.79
C ALA A 27 -2.11 -7.69 11.05
N ARG A 28 -1.29 -7.74 9.97
CA ARG A 28 0.07 -7.20 9.94
C ARG A 28 0.17 -6.14 8.87
N VAL A 29 0.88 -5.06 9.15
CA VAL A 29 1.06 -3.89 8.28
C VAL A 29 2.47 -3.35 8.43
N VAL A 30 2.96 -2.61 7.44
CA VAL A 30 4.13 -1.75 7.68
C VAL A 30 3.67 -0.54 8.49
N LYS A 31 4.13 -0.43 9.72
CA LYS A 31 3.80 0.67 10.63
C LYS A 31 4.66 1.88 10.30
N HIS A 32 4.15 2.72 9.42
CA HIS A 32 4.81 3.97 9.06
C HIS A 32 4.72 4.97 10.21
N ASP A 33 5.87 5.52 10.59
CA ASP A 33 6.00 6.64 11.53
C ASP A 33 6.82 7.73 10.85
N TYR A 34 6.15 8.65 10.16
CA TYR A 34 6.80 9.73 9.43
C TYR A 34 5.91 10.97 9.37
N LYS A 35 6.53 12.10 9.06
CA LYS A 35 5.85 13.34 8.68
C LYS A 35 5.92 13.50 7.18
N THR A 36 4.79 13.84 6.56
CA THR A 36 4.74 14.01 5.12
C THR A 36 5.69 15.12 4.66
N LYS A 37 6.53 14.82 3.68
CA LYS A 37 7.44 15.79 3.05
C LYS A 37 6.72 16.70 2.05
N TYR A 38 5.64 16.20 1.46
CA TYR A 38 4.90 16.87 0.39
C TYR A 38 3.46 17.14 0.82
N PRO A 39 3.08 18.40 1.08
CA PRO A 39 1.71 18.74 1.53
C PRO A 39 0.65 18.58 0.43
N VAL A 40 1.09 18.50 -0.82
CA VAL A 40 0.25 18.31 -2.00
C VAL A 40 0.77 17.11 -2.78
N LYS A 41 -0.13 16.29 -3.27
CA LYS A 41 0.14 15.14 -4.12
C LYS A 41 -0.62 15.25 -5.45
N TYR A 42 -0.53 14.23 -6.30
CA TYR A 42 -1.12 14.23 -7.65
C TYR A 42 -2.49 14.90 -7.72
N LEU A 43 -2.75 15.59 -8.82
CA LEU A 43 -3.99 16.34 -9.09
C LEU A 43 -4.34 17.41 -8.03
N GLY A 44 -3.34 17.92 -7.30
CA GLY A 44 -3.55 18.97 -6.29
C GLY A 44 -4.22 18.47 -5.00
N ASN A 45 -4.30 17.16 -4.78
CA ASN A 45 -4.88 16.60 -3.58
C ASN A 45 -4.02 16.90 -2.35
N LYS A 46 -4.67 17.20 -1.23
CA LYS A 46 -3.97 17.37 0.04
C LYS A 46 -3.33 16.08 0.52
N ASN A 47 -2.14 16.19 1.06
CA ASN A 47 -1.41 15.10 1.69
C ASN A 47 -1.22 15.42 3.18
N GLU A 48 -2.22 15.09 3.98
CA GLU A 48 -2.25 15.43 5.41
C GLU A 48 -1.74 14.27 6.27
N ASP A 49 -1.11 14.62 7.39
CA ASP A 49 -0.75 13.63 8.40
C ASP A 49 -1.98 13.20 9.21
N TYR A 50 -2.06 11.91 9.50
CA TYR A 50 -3.08 11.34 10.39
C TYR A 50 -2.56 10.06 11.05
N PRO A 51 -3.14 9.65 12.20
CA PRO A 51 -2.72 8.42 12.88
C PRO A 51 -2.83 7.19 11.97
N ARG A 52 -1.83 6.31 12.02
CA ARG A 52 -1.75 5.08 11.20
C ARG A 52 -1.79 5.34 9.69
N LYS A 53 -1.22 6.49 9.25
CA LYS A 53 -1.14 6.85 7.84
C LYS A 53 -0.41 5.78 7.04
N ASN A 54 -0.99 5.37 5.90
CA ASN A 54 -0.50 4.34 4.98
C ASN A 54 -0.33 2.93 5.58
N TRP A 55 -0.79 2.68 6.81
CA TRP A 55 -0.78 1.32 7.36
C TRP A 55 -1.69 0.37 6.58
N SER A 56 -2.81 0.86 6.05
CA SER A 56 -3.79 0.06 5.31
C SER A 56 -3.47 -0.17 3.84
N SER A 57 -2.32 0.30 3.36
CA SER A 57 -1.96 0.14 1.96
C SER A 57 -1.45 -1.27 1.62
N VAL A 58 -0.73 -1.92 2.56
CA VAL A 58 -0.34 -3.34 2.46
C VAL A 58 -0.73 -4.05 3.74
N VAL A 59 -1.61 -5.03 3.65
CA VAL A 59 -2.19 -5.70 4.82
C VAL A 59 -2.18 -7.22 4.64
N LEU A 60 -1.54 -7.91 5.56
CA LEU A 60 -1.74 -9.34 5.74
C LEU A 60 -2.84 -9.57 6.77
N TRP A 61 -3.98 -10.10 6.34
CA TRP A 61 -5.15 -10.30 7.19
C TRP A 61 -5.16 -11.67 7.88
N ASN A 62 -5.50 -11.68 9.17
CA ASN A 62 -5.93 -12.90 9.83
C ASN A 62 -7.46 -13.05 9.72
N CYS A 63 -7.91 -13.78 8.71
CA CYS A 63 -9.35 -14.02 8.49
C CYS A 63 -10.00 -14.86 9.61
N GLY A 64 -9.22 -15.58 10.41
CA GLY A 64 -9.69 -16.34 11.56
C GLY A 64 -9.85 -15.53 12.84
N TYR A 65 -9.30 -14.31 12.89
CA TYR A 65 -9.33 -13.48 14.08
C TYR A 65 -10.73 -12.91 14.36
N SER A 66 -11.30 -13.28 15.50
CA SER A 66 -12.71 -12.99 15.79
C SER A 66 -13.10 -11.51 15.75
N PRO A 67 -12.29 -10.53 16.23
CA PRO A 67 -12.60 -9.11 16.08
C PRO A 67 -12.75 -8.63 14.63
N ASN A 68 -12.11 -9.27 13.65
CA ASN A 68 -12.25 -8.90 12.23
C ASN A 68 -13.63 -9.26 11.66
N ARG A 69 -14.41 -10.10 12.32
CA ARG A 69 -15.78 -10.44 11.90
C ARG A 69 -16.75 -9.28 11.92
N ILE A 70 -16.39 -8.16 12.56
CA ILE A 70 -17.18 -6.92 12.50
C ILE A 70 -17.21 -6.33 11.08
N LEU A 71 -16.25 -6.67 10.22
CA LEU A 71 -16.16 -6.15 8.84
C LEU A 71 -17.15 -6.88 7.91
N THR A 72 -18.43 -6.80 8.22
CA THR A 72 -19.48 -7.21 7.28
C THR A 72 -19.59 -6.21 6.13
N ARG A 73 -20.24 -6.60 5.02
CA ARG A 73 -20.48 -5.71 3.88
C ARG A 73 -21.20 -4.43 4.31
N GLU A 74 -22.22 -4.58 5.15
CA GLU A 74 -23.04 -3.49 5.68
C GLU A 74 -22.15 -2.56 6.52
N LYS A 75 -21.37 -3.13 7.45
CA LYS A 75 -20.48 -2.35 8.31
C LYS A 75 -19.44 -1.58 7.51
N VAL A 76 -18.86 -2.19 6.49
CA VAL A 76 -17.88 -1.52 5.61
C VAL A 76 -18.54 -0.39 4.83
N ALA A 77 -19.75 -0.62 4.27
CA ALA A 77 -20.48 0.39 3.51
C ALA A 77 -20.90 1.61 4.35
N GLU A 78 -21.21 1.40 5.63
CA GLU A 78 -21.61 2.46 6.56
C GLU A 78 -20.44 3.17 7.25
N SER A 79 -19.23 2.60 7.19
CA SER A 79 -18.06 3.13 7.89
C SER A 79 -17.40 4.27 7.10
N THR A 80 -16.80 5.21 7.84
CA THR A 80 -15.97 6.23 7.21
C THR A 80 -14.65 5.66 6.73
N GLY A 81 -14.06 6.22 5.67
CA GLY A 81 -12.72 5.84 5.22
C GLY A 81 -11.69 5.91 6.36
N SER A 82 -11.73 6.95 7.20
CA SER A 82 -10.80 7.06 8.32
C SER A 82 -10.98 5.96 9.36
N TRP A 83 -12.20 5.46 9.59
CA TRP A 83 -12.45 4.34 10.50
C TRP A 83 -11.83 3.04 9.94
N LEU A 84 -12.00 2.81 8.63
CA LEU A 84 -11.47 1.64 7.94
C LEU A 84 -9.95 1.69 7.84
N HIS A 85 -9.39 2.77 7.30
CA HIS A 85 -7.93 2.90 7.07
C HIS A 85 -7.10 2.93 8.35
N ARG A 86 -7.70 3.34 9.47
CA ARG A 86 -7.02 3.36 10.77
C ARG A 86 -7.24 2.09 11.58
N PHE A 87 -7.89 1.05 11.03
CA PHE A 87 -8.21 -0.19 11.76
C PHE A 87 -8.88 0.10 13.11
N SER A 88 -9.89 0.99 13.14
CA SER A 88 -10.44 1.53 14.39
C SER A 88 -11.11 0.48 15.28
N TRP A 89 -11.32 -0.73 14.80
CA TRP A 89 -11.81 -1.90 15.56
C TRP A 89 -10.68 -2.74 16.18
N LEU A 90 -9.40 -2.43 15.88
CA LEU A 90 -8.24 -3.12 16.42
C LEU A 90 -7.42 -2.18 17.32
N LYS A 91 -6.97 -2.71 18.44
CA LYS A 91 -5.97 -2.05 19.29
C LYS A 91 -4.57 -2.18 18.67
N ASP A 92 -3.61 -1.37 19.11
CA ASP A 92 -2.25 -1.38 18.59
C ASP A 92 -1.53 -2.72 18.78
N ASP A 93 -1.79 -3.40 19.90
CA ASP A 93 -1.24 -4.73 20.21
C ASP A 93 -1.86 -5.86 19.38
N GLN A 94 -2.96 -5.61 18.70
CA GLN A 94 -3.63 -6.54 17.78
C GLN A 94 -3.21 -6.35 16.31
N ILE A 95 -2.34 -5.38 16.04
CA ILE A 95 -1.78 -5.10 14.73
C ILE A 95 -0.27 -5.37 14.79
N GLY A 96 0.18 -6.41 14.12
CA GLY A 96 1.59 -6.77 14.01
C GLY A 96 2.32 -6.01 12.90
N ASP A 97 3.65 -6.17 12.89
CA ASP A 97 4.50 -5.52 11.90
C ASP A 97 4.72 -6.43 10.68
N LEU A 98 4.71 -5.83 9.49
CA LEU A 98 5.36 -6.34 8.29
C LEU A 98 6.77 -5.74 8.19
N PRO A 99 7.72 -6.46 7.59
CA PRO A 99 9.02 -5.88 7.28
C PRO A 99 8.89 -4.65 6.39
N SER A 100 9.64 -3.59 6.69
CA SER A 100 9.49 -2.27 6.07
C SER A 100 9.73 -2.24 4.56
N GLU A 101 10.50 -3.20 4.04
CA GLU A 101 10.76 -3.39 2.60
C GLU A 101 9.50 -3.75 1.80
N TRP A 102 8.43 -4.20 2.47
CA TRP A 102 7.15 -4.56 1.85
C TRP A 102 6.17 -3.40 1.66
N ASN A 103 6.56 -2.17 2.00
CA ASN A 103 5.77 -0.97 1.69
C ASN A 103 6.67 0.26 1.74
N HIS A 104 7.63 0.34 0.83
CA HIS A 104 8.52 1.47 0.75
C HIS A 104 7.83 2.65 0.06
N LEU A 105 7.64 3.76 0.79
CA LEU A 105 6.98 4.96 0.29
C LEU A 105 7.99 5.81 -0.49
N THR A 106 7.92 5.75 -1.83
CA THR A 106 8.77 6.57 -2.68
C THR A 106 8.54 8.06 -2.39
N MET A 107 9.57 8.88 -2.54
CA MET A 107 9.60 10.31 -2.23
C MET A 107 9.43 10.66 -0.74
N GLU A 108 8.69 9.89 0.05
CA GLU A 108 8.53 10.14 1.49
C GLU A 108 9.71 9.59 2.30
N TYR A 109 10.32 8.50 1.86
CA TYR A 109 11.53 7.93 2.45
C TYR A 109 12.77 8.17 1.58
N GLU A 110 13.94 7.97 2.16
CA GLU A 110 15.17 7.91 1.37
C GLU A 110 15.19 6.63 0.54
N PRO A 111 15.74 6.67 -0.69
CA PRO A 111 15.82 5.50 -1.56
C PRO A 111 16.48 4.30 -0.90
N ARG A 112 16.00 3.10 -1.23
CA ARG A 112 16.55 1.85 -0.71
C ARG A 112 16.56 0.73 -1.76
N ASP A 113 17.67 -0.01 -1.82
CA ASP A 113 17.87 -1.07 -2.83
C ASP A 113 17.14 -2.39 -2.47
N ASP A 114 16.83 -2.61 -1.18
CA ASP A 114 16.21 -3.82 -0.65
C ASP A 114 14.67 -3.74 -0.61
N ALA A 115 14.05 -2.67 -1.15
CA ALA A 115 12.60 -2.58 -1.24
C ALA A 115 12.02 -3.75 -2.03
N LYS A 116 11.06 -4.44 -1.45
CA LYS A 116 10.31 -5.55 -2.07
C LYS A 116 8.99 -5.08 -2.69
N LEU A 117 8.48 -3.94 -2.22
CA LEU A 117 7.32 -3.26 -2.78
C LEU A 117 7.53 -1.75 -2.71
N TYR A 118 7.46 -1.09 -3.87
CA TYR A 118 7.45 0.36 -3.97
C TYR A 118 6.02 0.88 -4.01
N HIS A 119 5.76 1.95 -3.25
CA HIS A 119 4.46 2.60 -3.16
C HIS A 119 4.58 4.09 -3.47
N TYR A 120 3.96 4.53 -4.56
CA TYR A 120 4.02 5.89 -5.09
C TYR A 120 2.94 6.80 -4.48
N THR A 121 2.99 7.01 -3.16
CA THR A 121 1.94 7.70 -2.39
C THR A 121 1.73 9.16 -2.76
N VAL A 122 2.74 9.83 -3.29
CA VAL A 122 2.67 11.25 -3.70
C VAL A 122 2.13 11.38 -5.12
N GLY A 123 2.54 10.48 -6.00
CA GLY A 123 2.08 10.38 -7.37
C GLY A 123 2.89 9.36 -8.16
N THR A 124 2.21 8.64 -9.04
CA THR A 124 2.84 7.64 -9.90
C THR A 124 3.64 8.29 -11.03
N PRO A 125 4.62 7.60 -11.64
CA PRO A 125 5.40 8.13 -12.75
C PRO A 125 4.60 8.51 -14.01
N CYS A 126 3.31 8.16 -14.11
CA CYS A 126 2.47 8.60 -15.22
C CYS A 126 2.21 10.11 -15.22
N PHE A 127 2.27 10.77 -14.06
CA PHE A 127 2.12 12.20 -13.97
C PHE A 127 3.45 12.91 -14.30
N PRO A 128 3.44 13.97 -15.10
CA PRO A 128 4.66 14.66 -15.51
C PRO A 128 5.57 15.10 -14.34
N GLU A 129 4.95 15.55 -13.24
CA GLU A 129 5.62 16.04 -12.04
C GLU A 129 6.36 14.94 -11.28
N TYR A 130 5.93 13.69 -11.43
CA TYR A 130 6.46 12.52 -10.71
C TYR A 130 7.16 11.52 -11.62
N ARG A 131 7.44 11.92 -12.88
CA ARG A 131 8.00 11.04 -13.90
C ARG A 131 9.37 10.48 -13.54
N VAL A 132 10.16 11.25 -12.82
CA VAL A 132 11.52 10.88 -12.40
C VAL A 132 11.55 10.76 -10.88
N GLN A 133 11.46 9.56 -10.40
CA GLN A 133 11.58 9.22 -8.98
C GLN A 133 12.13 7.80 -8.84
N GLU A 134 12.33 7.33 -7.61
CA GLU A 134 12.82 5.98 -7.33
C GLU A 134 11.96 4.91 -8.05
N ALA A 135 12.63 3.94 -8.66
CA ALA A 135 12.03 2.83 -9.40
C ALA A 135 11.07 3.21 -10.55
N SER A 136 11.16 4.44 -11.10
CA SER A 136 10.36 4.86 -12.26
C SER A 136 10.53 3.94 -13.47
N ASP A 137 11.77 3.49 -13.74
CA ASP A 137 12.04 2.58 -14.86
C ASP A 137 11.32 1.24 -14.71
N LEU A 138 11.26 0.72 -13.50
CA LEU A 138 10.52 -0.50 -13.17
C LEU A 138 9.02 -0.29 -13.37
N TRP A 139 8.49 0.87 -12.94
CA TRP A 139 7.09 1.22 -13.15
C TRP A 139 6.75 1.25 -14.64
N TYR A 140 7.54 1.94 -15.46
CA TYR A 140 7.32 2.01 -16.90
C TYR A 140 7.48 0.64 -17.60
N ALA A 141 8.41 -0.18 -17.16
CA ALA A 141 8.57 -1.54 -17.69
C ALA A 141 7.33 -2.40 -17.39
N THR A 142 6.77 -2.30 -16.19
CA THR A 142 5.57 -3.02 -15.79
C THR A 142 4.34 -2.51 -16.52
N TYR A 143 4.18 -1.19 -16.61
CA TYR A 143 3.11 -0.55 -17.36
C TYR A 143 3.09 -1.01 -18.83
N ARG A 144 4.24 -0.96 -19.52
CA ARG A 144 4.33 -1.42 -20.92
C ARG A 144 3.92 -2.88 -21.08
N ARG A 145 4.28 -3.76 -20.15
CA ARG A 145 3.84 -5.17 -20.18
C ARG A 145 2.33 -5.31 -20.00
N ALA A 146 1.75 -4.53 -19.07
CA ALA A 146 0.31 -4.57 -18.79
C ALA A 146 -0.56 -4.06 -19.94
N VAL A 147 -0.09 -3.04 -20.68
CA VAL A 147 -0.85 -2.43 -21.78
C VAL A 147 -0.49 -3.00 -23.16
N SER A 148 0.57 -3.79 -23.27
CA SER A 148 0.89 -4.49 -24.51
C SER A 148 -0.22 -5.51 -24.83
N PRO A 149 -0.69 -5.60 -26.10
CA PRO A 149 -1.60 -6.66 -26.49
C PRO A 149 -0.99 -8.00 -26.08
N ILE A 150 -1.78 -8.86 -25.44
CA ILE A 150 -1.38 -10.25 -25.21
C ILE A 150 -1.15 -10.83 -26.60
N ASP A 151 0.10 -11.18 -26.91
CA ASP A 151 0.41 -11.92 -28.11
C ASP A 151 -0.23 -13.32 -27.95
N THR A 152 -1.49 -13.41 -28.38
CA THR A 152 -2.19 -14.70 -28.48
C THR A 152 -1.60 -15.39 -29.69
N GLY A 153 -0.36 -15.89 -29.57
CA GLY A 153 0.29 -16.72 -30.57
C GLY A 153 -0.64 -17.88 -30.93
N CYS A 154 -1.24 -17.78 -32.09
CA CYS A 154 -1.83 -18.87 -32.86
C CYS A 154 -0.76 -19.56 -33.67
#